data_317556a22adc2d4329c6135d5c7bb776
#
_entry.id   317556a22adc2d4329c6135d5c7bb776
#
_cell.length_a   1.000
_cell.length_b   1.000
_cell.length_c   1.000
_cell.angle_alpha   90.00
_cell.angle_beta   90.00
_cell.angle_gamma   90.00
#
_symmetry.space_group_name_H-M   'P 1'
#
loop_
_entity.id
_entity.type
_entity.pdbx_description
1 polymer ?
#
loop_
_entity_poly.entity_id
_entity_poly.type
_entity_poly.pdbx_seq_one_letter_code
_entity_poly.pdbx_strand_id
1 'polypeptide(L)'
;MAGCHPPNNRVINRNGKVSRMDKIAAALVKAQKAFGPALKSSTNPHFKSRYADLAACVEAVIDGLNANGIALMQRTHECETGVIVETILIHESGEQISGGKLHVPASKHDAQGYGSALTYARRYSLMATTGVAAEDDDGNAASKKPQISLQQSLAAMEASTSMEALKAAYKAAFQAHGANEQIESMKDAMKAKLMEVK
;
A
#
# COMPACT_ATOMS: atom_id res chain seq x y z
N MET A 1 38.76 -4.52 18.64
CA MET A 1 37.67 -3.54 18.37
C MET A 1 37.82 -3.09 16.94
N ALA A 2 37.06 -3.68 16.01
CA ALA A 2 37.10 -3.33 14.60
C ALA A 2 36.24 -2.07 14.40
N GLY A 3 36.88 -0.96 13.99
CA GLY A 3 36.22 0.31 13.73
C GLY A 3 35.26 0.18 12.56
N CYS A 4 33.99 0.43 12.82
CA CYS A 4 32.97 0.55 11.81
C CYS A 4 33.23 1.84 11.02
N HIS A 5 33.82 1.73 9.80
CA HIS A 5 33.94 2.85 8.90
C HIS A 5 32.54 3.15 8.32
N PRO A 6 32.10 4.41 8.30
CA PRO A 6 30.84 4.77 7.63
C PRO A 6 30.94 4.44 6.15
N PRO A 7 29.86 4.01 5.50
CA PRO A 7 29.83 3.66 4.08
C PRO A 7 30.28 4.88 3.27
N ASN A 8 31.28 4.68 2.43
CA ASN A 8 31.87 5.71 1.60
C ASN A 8 30.85 6.04 0.48
N ASN A 9 30.05 7.08 0.68
CA ASN A 9 28.95 7.52 -0.21
C ASN A 9 29.48 8.20 -1.47
N ARG A 10 30.50 7.59 -2.10
CA ARG A 10 31.17 8.07 -3.30
C ARG A 10 30.58 7.34 -4.52
N VAL A 11 29.71 8.01 -5.25
CA VAL A 11 29.31 7.55 -6.59
C VAL A 11 30.35 8.01 -7.59
N ILE A 12 31.03 7.06 -8.24
CA ILE A 12 31.96 7.33 -9.34
C ILE A 12 31.13 7.52 -10.61
N ASN A 13 31.09 8.72 -11.16
CA ASN A 13 30.43 8.96 -12.44
C ASN A 13 31.25 8.32 -13.60
N ARG A 14 30.65 8.24 -14.81
CA ARG A 14 31.27 7.63 -16.00
C ARG A 14 32.65 8.24 -16.38
N ASN A 15 33.03 9.38 -15.81
CA ASN A 15 34.29 10.08 -16.05
C ASN A 15 35.30 9.90 -14.89
N GLY A 16 35.09 8.92 -13.99
CA GLY A 16 36.00 8.64 -12.88
C GLY A 16 36.01 9.71 -11.78
N LYS A 17 35.11 10.68 -11.82
CA LYS A 17 35.04 11.76 -10.83
C LYS A 17 34.12 11.34 -9.67
N VAL A 18 34.64 11.41 -8.48
CA VAL A 18 33.84 11.18 -7.25
C VAL A 18 32.87 12.34 -7.09
N SER A 19 31.58 12.08 -7.28
CA SER A 19 30.51 13.05 -6.98
C SER A 19 30.04 12.83 -5.55
N ARG A 20 30.13 13.85 -4.72
CA ARG A 20 29.43 13.90 -3.45
C ARG A 20 27.99 14.28 -3.76
N MET A 21 27.03 13.43 -3.36
CA MET A 21 25.59 13.72 -3.49
C MET A 21 25.08 14.49 -2.26
N ASP A 22 25.88 15.40 -1.73
CA ASP A 22 25.57 16.07 -0.46
C ASP A 22 24.40 17.04 -0.61
N LYS A 23 24.28 17.70 -1.76
CA LYS A 23 23.25 18.71 -2.00
C LYS A 23 21.88 18.06 -2.19
N ILE A 24 21.78 17.08 -3.09
CA ILE A 24 20.52 16.40 -3.33
C ILE A 24 20.06 15.60 -2.09
N ALA A 25 20.98 15.00 -1.36
CA ALA A 25 20.63 14.28 -0.12
C ALA A 25 20.05 15.24 0.95
N ALA A 26 20.70 16.41 1.15
CA ALA A 26 20.20 17.42 2.07
C ALA A 26 18.85 18.01 1.62
N ALA A 27 18.66 18.24 0.32
CA ALA A 27 17.42 18.73 -0.27
C ALA A 27 16.28 17.68 -0.12
N LEU A 28 16.59 16.40 -0.37
CA LEU A 28 15.61 15.32 -0.26
C LEU A 28 15.12 15.14 1.18
N VAL A 29 16.02 15.21 2.17
CA VAL A 29 15.64 15.18 3.60
C VAL A 29 14.68 16.32 3.97
N LYS A 30 14.86 17.51 3.38
CA LYS A 30 13.94 18.63 3.57
C LYS A 30 12.61 18.39 2.85
N ALA A 31 12.67 17.93 1.60
CA ALA A 31 11.49 17.67 0.79
C ALA A 31 10.57 16.62 1.43
N GLN A 32 11.12 15.54 1.98
CA GLN A 32 10.35 14.46 2.63
C GLN A 32 9.52 14.95 3.81
N LYS A 33 9.90 16.03 4.49
CA LYS A 33 9.10 16.61 5.60
C LYS A 33 7.78 17.21 5.12
N ALA A 34 7.68 17.56 3.83
CA ALA A 34 6.50 18.13 3.19
C ALA A 34 5.71 17.11 2.37
N PHE A 35 6.16 15.84 2.31
CA PHE A 35 5.40 14.80 1.61
C PHE A 35 4.11 14.49 2.39
N GLY A 36 3.02 14.37 1.63
CA GLY A 36 1.73 13.93 2.13
C GLY A 36 1.50 12.44 1.90
N PRO A 37 0.42 11.87 2.44
CA PRO A 37 -0.02 10.52 2.08
C PRO A 37 -0.55 10.52 0.63
N ALA A 38 -0.31 9.43 -0.11
CA ALA A 38 -0.97 9.22 -1.39
C ALA A 38 -2.44 8.83 -1.14
N LEU A 39 -3.36 9.78 -1.33
CA LEU A 39 -4.77 9.60 -1.02
C LEU A 39 -5.44 8.63 -1.99
N LYS A 40 -6.34 7.80 -1.50
CA LYS A 40 -7.14 6.88 -2.32
C LYS A 40 -8.24 7.63 -3.04
N SER A 41 -7.96 8.11 -4.25
CA SER A 41 -8.90 8.85 -5.11
C SER A 41 -9.68 7.94 -6.05
N SER A 42 -9.13 6.79 -6.43
CA SER A 42 -9.69 5.91 -7.46
C SER A 42 -10.26 4.62 -6.89
N THR A 43 -11.30 4.07 -7.52
CA THR A 43 -11.93 2.79 -7.15
C THR A 43 -11.61 1.74 -8.20
N ASN A 44 -11.12 0.57 -7.76
CA ASN A 44 -10.95 -0.58 -8.65
C ASN A 44 -12.31 -1.28 -8.83
N PRO A 45 -12.89 -1.31 -10.06
CA PRO A 45 -14.20 -1.90 -10.29
C PRO A 45 -14.24 -3.42 -10.10
N HIS A 46 -13.10 -4.12 -10.24
CA HIS A 46 -13.03 -5.57 -10.08
C HIS A 46 -12.97 -6.00 -8.62
N PHE A 47 -12.24 -5.25 -7.79
CA PHE A 47 -12.03 -5.61 -6.38
C PHE A 47 -12.84 -4.75 -5.41
N LYS A 48 -13.60 -3.76 -5.90
CA LYS A 48 -14.38 -2.80 -5.09
C LYS A 48 -13.54 -2.12 -4.01
N SER A 49 -12.22 -2.06 -4.20
CA SER A 49 -11.27 -1.42 -3.30
C SER A 49 -10.84 -0.06 -3.85
N ARG A 50 -10.64 0.90 -2.95
CA ARG A 50 -10.06 2.19 -3.32
C ARG A 50 -8.54 2.07 -3.32
N TYR A 51 -7.88 2.78 -4.22
CA TYR A 51 -6.41 2.83 -4.30
C TYR A 51 -5.93 4.23 -4.65
N ALA A 52 -4.70 4.57 -4.25
CA ALA A 52 -4.03 5.77 -4.70
C ALA A 52 -3.58 5.57 -6.15
N ASP A 53 -4.09 6.37 -7.07
CA ASP A 53 -3.65 6.34 -8.46
C ASP A 53 -2.30 7.05 -8.66
N LEU A 54 -1.81 7.07 -9.88
CA LEU A 54 -0.52 7.70 -10.17
C LEU A 54 -0.55 9.22 -9.89
N ALA A 55 -1.68 9.88 -10.15
CA ALA A 55 -1.83 11.31 -9.90
C ALA A 55 -1.70 11.61 -8.40
N ALA A 56 -2.43 10.90 -7.55
CA ALA A 56 -2.34 11.04 -6.11
C ALA A 56 -0.92 10.78 -5.56
N CYS A 57 -0.20 9.78 -6.13
CA CYS A 57 1.19 9.53 -5.74
C CYS A 57 2.15 10.67 -6.14
N VAL A 58 1.92 11.29 -7.30
CA VAL A 58 2.71 12.45 -7.75
C VAL A 58 2.37 13.67 -6.90
N GLU A 59 1.10 13.96 -6.68
CA GLU A 59 0.63 15.08 -5.85
C GLU A 59 1.19 15.02 -4.43
N ALA A 60 1.30 13.83 -3.85
CA ALA A 60 1.85 13.63 -2.51
C ALA A 60 3.30 14.12 -2.35
N VAL A 61 4.08 14.22 -3.43
CA VAL A 61 5.51 14.50 -3.35
C VAL A 61 5.97 15.74 -4.14
N ILE A 62 5.22 16.13 -5.19
CA ILE A 62 5.73 17.06 -6.20
C ILE A 62 6.04 18.44 -5.64
N ASP A 63 5.18 18.96 -4.78
CA ASP A 63 5.36 20.28 -4.16
C ASP A 63 6.56 20.28 -3.21
N GLY A 64 6.70 19.24 -2.39
CA GLY A 64 7.84 19.07 -1.49
C GLY A 64 9.17 18.96 -2.25
N LEU A 65 9.20 18.23 -3.36
CA LEU A 65 10.38 18.11 -4.22
C LEU A 65 10.74 19.44 -4.87
N ASN A 66 9.77 20.08 -5.54
CA ASN A 66 9.98 21.33 -6.28
C ASN A 66 10.39 22.47 -5.35
N ALA A 67 9.80 22.60 -4.16
CA ALA A 67 10.17 23.60 -3.16
C ALA A 67 11.63 23.46 -2.67
N ASN A 68 12.25 22.30 -2.87
CA ASN A 68 13.63 22.02 -2.49
C ASN A 68 14.56 21.84 -3.73
N GLY A 69 14.17 22.36 -4.90
CA GLY A 69 14.97 22.35 -6.11
C GLY A 69 15.19 20.96 -6.71
N ILE A 70 14.27 20.02 -6.47
CA ILE A 70 14.34 18.64 -6.97
C ILE A 70 13.25 18.42 -8.02
N ALA A 71 13.66 18.05 -9.23
CA ALA A 71 12.78 17.61 -10.30
C ALA A 71 12.58 16.09 -10.24
N LEU A 72 11.34 15.64 -10.45
CA LEU A 72 10.96 14.24 -10.60
C LEU A 72 10.98 13.86 -12.08
N MET A 73 11.74 12.84 -12.44
CA MET A 73 11.77 12.26 -13.78
C MET A 73 11.58 10.74 -13.71
N GLN A 74 10.84 10.20 -14.68
CA GLN A 74 10.71 8.77 -14.85
C GLN A 74 11.13 8.37 -16.26
N ARG A 75 12.10 7.47 -16.36
CA ARG A 75 12.60 6.91 -17.62
C ARG A 75 12.03 5.53 -17.85
N THR A 76 11.68 5.23 -19.10
CA THR A 76 11.41 3.89 -19.57
C THR A 76 12.66 3.29 -20.20
N HIS A 77 12.83 1.98 -20.07
CA HIS A 77 13.90 1.21 -20.69
C HIS A 77 13.31 0.10 -21.56
N GLU A 78 14.08 -0.37 -22.52
CA GLU A 78 13.69 -1.48 -23.38
C GLU A 78 13.40 -2.73 -22.59
N CYS A 79 12.29 -3.42 -22.93
CA CYS A 79 11.86 -4.66 -22.30
C CYS A 79 10.92 -5.42 -23.24
N GLU A 80 11.20 -6.70 -23.47
CA GLU A 80 10.39 -7.55 -24.36
C GLU A 80 9.11 -8.06 -23.69
N THR A 81 9.12 -8.24 -22.36
CA THR A 81 8.03 -8.91 -21.63
C THR A 81 7.13 -7.98 -20.84
N GLY A 82 7.39 -6.69 -20.90
CA GLY A 82 6.65 -5.71 -20.11
C GLY A 82 7.25 -4.31 -20.20
N VAL A 83 7.31 -3.62 -19.07
CA VAL A 83 7.89 -2.28 -18.96
C VAL A 83 8.94 -2.24 -17.86
N ILE A 84 9.99 -1.45 -18.07
CA ILE A 84 10.95 -1.12 -17.02
C ILE A 84 10.90 0.39 -16.83
N VAL A 85 10.64 0.81 -15.59
CA VAL A 85 10.61 2.23 -15.20
C VAL A 85 11.68 2.48 -14.15
N GLU A 86 12.38 3.59 -14.31
CA GLU A 86 13.34 4.11 -13.36
C GLU A 86 12.92 5.52 -12.93
N THR A 87 12.67 5.70 -11.62
CA THR A 87 12.42 7.03 -11.05
C THR A 87 13.76 7.68 -10.68
N ILE A 88 13.96 8.90 -11.14
CA ILE A 88 15.17 9.68 -10.94
C ILE A 88 14.79 11.02 -10.33
N LEU A 89 15.43 11.38 -9.24
CA LEU A 89 15.34 12.68 -8.62
C LEU A 89 16.56 13.50 -9.08
N ILE A 90 16.33 14.70 -9.62
CA ILE A 90 17.36 15.58 -10.18
C ILE A 90 17.34 16.89 -9.40
N HIS A 91 18.44 17.19 -8.72
CA HIS A 91 18.59 18.47 -8.01
C HIS A 91 19.12 19.56 -8.96
N GLU A 92 18.79 20.83 -8.70
CA GLU A 92 19.24 22.00 -9.45
C GLU A 92 20.78 22.10 -9.59
N SER A 93 21.54 21.48 -8.69
CA SER A 93 23.01 21.38 -8.79
C SER A 93 23.49 20.39 -9.86
N GLY A 94 22.59 19.65 -10.51
CA GLY A 94 22.92 18.56 -11.44
C GLY A 94 23.17 17.21 -10.78
N GLU A 95 23.12 17.11 -9.44
CA GLU A 95 23.19 15.83 -8.73
C GLU A 95 21.91 15.04 -8.95
N GLN A 96 22.02 13.70 -9.02
CA GLN A 96 20.89 12.82 -9.30
C GLN A 96 20.89 11.61 -8.36
N ILE A 97 19.70 11.19 -7.95
CA ILE A 97 19.48 9.93 -7.24
C ILE A 97 18.53 9.07 -8.08
N SER A 98 18.95 7.84 -8.38
CA SER A 98 18.10 6.82 -9.00
C SER A 98 17.50 5.93 -7.92
N GLY A 99 16.20 5.68 -8.01
CA GLY A 99 15.48 4.69 -7.18
C GLY A 99 15.63 3.25 -7.68
N GLY A 100 16.43 3.05 -8.74
CA GLY A 100 16.59 1.75 -9.39
C GLY A 100 15.53 1.48 -10.45
N LYS A 101 15.66 0.33 -11.11
CA LYS A 101 14.80 -0.10 -12.21
C LYS A 101 13.74 -1.08 -11.69
N LEU A 102 12.47 -0.74 -11.91
CA LEU A 102 11.34 -1.61 -11.60
C LEU A 102 10.82 -2.24 -12.90
N HIS A 103 10.85 -3.55 -13.01
CA HIS A 103 10.24 -4.32 -14.08
C HIS A 103 8.82 -4.73 -13.68
N VAL A 104 7.87 -4.50 -14.58
CA VAL A 104 6.48 -4.96 -14.47
C VAL A 104 6.11 -5.69 -15.75
N PRO A 105 5.76 -6.99 -15.71
CA PRO A 105 5.33 -7.73 -16.89
C PRO A 105 4.00 -7.19 -17.40
N ALA A 106 3.86 -7.11 -18.73
CA ALA A 106 2.58 -6.80 -19.36
C ALA A 106 1.69 -8.06 -19.38
N SER A 107 0.45 -7.94 -18.90
CA SER A 107 -0.51 -9.05 -18.89
C SER A 107 -0.96 -9.45 -20.29
N LYS A 108 -0.86 -8.51 -21.25
CA LYS A 108 -1.15 -8.70 -22.68
C LYS A 108 -0.11 -7.94 -23.49
N HIS A 109 0.26 -8.49 -24.66
CA HIS A 109 1.20 -7.86 -25.58
C HIS A 109 0.46 -6.92 -26.58
N ASP A 110 -0.36 -6.01 -26.03
CA ASP A 110 -1.06 -4.97 -26.76
C ASP A 110 -0.91 -3.61 -26.07
N ALA A 111 -1.34 -2.54 -26.72
CA ALA A 111 -1.20 -1.18 -26.21
C ALA A 111 -1.87 -0.99 -24.84
N GLN A 112 -2.98 -1.69 -24.57
CA GLN A 112 -3.71 -1.61 -23.30
C GLN A 112 -2.92 -2.31 -22.19
N GLY A 113 -2.35 -3.50 -22.44
CA GLY A 113 -1.54 -4.26 -21.50
C GLY A 113 -0.27 -3.50 -21.12
N TYR A 114 0.45 -2.96 -22.11
CA TYR A 114 1.63 -2.13 -21.87
C TYR A 114 1.29 -0.82 -21.15
N GLY A 115 0.22 -0.12 -21.53
CA GLY A 115 -0.23 1.11 -20.87
C GLY A 115 -0.60 0.89 -19.39
N SER A 116 -1.27 -0.22 -19.09
CA SER A 116 -1.61 -0.62 -17.73
C SER A 116 -0.34 -0.93 -16.92
N ALA A 117 0.57 -1.75 -17.46
CA ALA A 117 1.84 -2.09 -16.82
C ALA A 117 2.70 -0.84 -16.57
N LEU A 118 2.73 0.11 -17.52
CA LEU A 118 3.47 1.36 -17.39
C LEU A 118 2.92 2.23 -16.25
N THR A 119 1.61 2.39 -16.17
CA THR A 119 0.97 3.17 -15.09
C THR A 119 1.27 2.54 -13.72
N TYR A 120 1.21 1.22 -13.63
CA TYR A 120 1.56 0.47 -12.43
C TYR A 120 3.03 0.66 -12.06
N ALA A 121 3.95 0.45 -13.00
CA ALA A 121 5.38 0.57 -12.78
C ALA A 121 5.78 1.99 -12.35
N ARG A 122 5.20 3.03 -12.96
CA ARG A 122 5.46 4.43 -12.60
C ARG A 122 5.05 4.72 -11.16
N ARG A 123 3.87 4.27 -10.77
CA ARG A 123 3.35 4.47 -9.42
C ARG A 123 4.24 3.82 -8.36
N TYR A 124 4.53 2.53 -8.50
CA TYR A 124 5.33 1.80 -7.51
C TYR A 124 6.81 2.21 -7.50
N SER A 125 7.38 2.53 -8.65
CA SER A 125 8.74 3.07 -8.72
C SER A 125 8.85 4.41 -8.00
N LEU A 126 7.84 5.30 -8.14
CA LEU A 126 7.81 6.58 -7.43
C LEU A 126 7.71 6.38 -5.92
N MET A 127 6.73 5.58 -5.47
CA MET A 127 6.52 5.29 -4.05
C MET A 127 7.76 4.68 -3.40
N ALA A 128 8.39 3.70 -4.05
CA ALA A 128 9.62 3.07 -3.57
C ALA A 128 10.79 4.06 -3.46
N THR A 129 10.90 5.01 -4.42
CA THR A 129 11.99 5.99 -4.45
C THR A 129 11.82 7.08 -3.39
N THR A 130 10.57 7.49 -3.12
CA THR A 130 10.27 8.61 -2.21
C THR A 130 9.94 8.16 -0.78
N GLY A 131 9.65 6.88 -0.59
CA GLY A 131 9.21 6.35 0.71
C GLY A 131 7.76 6.68 1.07
N VAL A 132 6.96 7.19 0.11
CA VAL A 132 5.53 7.44 0.34
C VAL A 132 4.77 6.13 0.22
N ALA A 133 3.92 5.84 1.20
CA ALA A 133 2.97 4.74 1.15
C ALA A 133 1.59 5.24 0.69
N ALA A 134 0.82 4.37 0.03
CA ALA A 134 -0.60 4.65 -0.13
C ALA A 134 -1.27 4.61 1.24
N GLU A 135 -2.21 5.52 1.50
CA GLU A 135 -3.04 5.47 2.69
C GLU A 135 -3.75 4.11 2.74
N ASP A 136 -3.51 3.25 3.73
CA ASP A 136 -3.98 1.85 3.84
C ASP A 136 -3.29 0.81 2.92
N ASP A 137 -2.01 0.89 2.66
CA ASP A 137 -1.29 -0.20 1.99
C ASP A 137 -0.94 -1.37 2.93
N ASP A 138 -1.45 -1.37 4.15
CA ASP A 138 -1.52 -2.59 4.93
C ASP A 138 -2.58 -3.49 4.30
N GLY A 139 -2.15 -4.57 3.69
CA GLY A 139 -3.00 -5.66 3.18
C GLY A 139 -4.00 -6.22 4.23
N ASN A 140 -4.07 -5.59 5.41
CA ASN A 140 -5.06 -5.71 6.47
C ASN A 140 -6.39 -4.99 6.19
N ALA A 141 -6.48 -4.03 5.27
CA ALA A 141 -7.77 -3.41 4.96
C ALA A 141 -8.71 -4.37 4.21
N ALA A 142 -8.17 -5.34 3.47
CA ALA A 142 -8.97 -6.43 2.89
C ALA A 142 -9.38 -7.50 3.93
N SER A 143 -8.77 -7.51 5.11
CA SER A 143 -9.05 -8.45 6.20
C SER A 143 -9.73 -7.81 7.42
N LYS A 144 -9.88 -6.51 7.49
CA LYS A 144 -10.78 -5.87 8.46
C LYS A 144 -12.22 -5.92 7.94
N LYS A 145 -12.83 -7.12 7.91
CA LYS A 145 -14.26 -7.22 8.25
C LYS A 145 -14.43 -6.40 9.54
N PRO A 146 -15.50 -5.57 9.67
CA PRO A 146 -15.76 -4.92 10.94
C PRO A 146 -15.68 -6.02 12.00
N GLN A 147 -14.72 -5.94 12.92
CA GLN A 147 -14.61 -6.89 14.02
C GLN A 147 -15.78 -6.57 14.93
N ILE A 148 -16.90 -7.27 14.67
CA ILE A 148 -18.01 -7.33 15.62
C ILE A 148 -17.37 -7.87 16.88
N SER A 149 -17.42 -7.11 17.98
CA SER A 149 -16.85 -7.58 19.24
C SER A 149 -17.54 -8.87 19.68
N LEU A 150 -16.85 -9.71 20.43
CA LEU A 150 -17.43 -10.95 20.94
C LEU A 150 -18.75 -10.68 21.69
N GLN A 151 -18.81 -9.59 22.46
CA GLN A 151 -20.02 -9.16 23.16
C GLN A 151 -21.17 -8.81 22.19
N GLN A 152 -20.89 -8.13 21.09
CA GLN A 152 -21.90 -7.83 20.07
C GLN A 152 -22.40 -9.10 19.37
N SER A 153 -21.53 -10.07 19.14
CA SER A 153 -21.92 -11.36 18.57
C SER A 153 -22.79 -12.15 19.51
N LEU A 154 -22.45 -12.21 20.80
CA LEU A 154 -23.26 -12.85 21.83
C LEU A 154 -24.62 -12.16 22.01
N ALA A 155 -24.68 -10.84 22.05
CA ALA A 155 -25.90 -10.05 22.13
C ALA A 155 -26.84 -10.30 20.93
N ALA A 156 -26.27 -10.42 19.70
CA ALA A 156 -27.04 -10.73 18.51
C ALA A 156 -27.64 -12.16 18.55
N MET A 157 -26.93 -13.12 19.15
CA MET A 157 -27.44 -14.46 19.36
C MET A 157 -28.54 -14.49 20.43
N GLU A 158 -28.36 -13.76 21.53
CA GLU A 158 -29.33 -13.63 22.62
C GLU A 158 -30.64 -12.97 22.17
N ALA A 159 -30.56 -11.98 21.28
CA ALA A 159 -31.71 -11.30 20.69
C ALA A 159 -32.47 -12.13 19.64
N SER A 160 -32.01 -13.35 19.32
CA SER A 160 -32.66 -14.20 18.32
C SER A 160 -34.00 -14.72 18.79
N THR A 161 -35.07 -14.48 18.02
CA THR A 161 -36.45 -14.88 18.32
C THR A 161 -36.89 -16.13 17.56
N SER A 162 -36.05 -16.67 16.67
CA SER A 162 -36.33 -17.89 15.91
C SER A 162 -35.06 -18.72 15.69
N MET A 163 -35.25 -20.01 15.40
CA MET A 163 -34.14 -20.92 15.09
C MET A 163 -33.36 -20.51 13.85
N GLU A 164 -34.01 -19.87 12.88
CA GLU A 164 -33.34 -19.37 11.67
C GLU A 164 -32.48 -18.14 11.98
N ALA A 165 -33.00 -17.20 12.78
CA ALA A 165 -32.27 -16.05 13.26
C ALA A 165 -31.04 -16.45 14.10
N LEU A 166 -31.21 -17.44 14.99
CA LEU A 166 -30.11 -17.98 15.80
C LEU A 166 -29.02 -18.63 14.93
N LYS A 167 -29.40 -19.42 13.92
CA LYS A 167 -28.43 -20.01 12.97
C LYS A 167 -27.64 -18.95 12.21
N ALA A 168 -28.32 -17.89 11.77
CA ALA A 168 -27.65 -16.78 11.05
C ALA A 168 -26.69 -16.04 11.97
N ALA A 169 -27.09 -15.70 13.19
CA ALA A 169 -26.25 -15.01 14.18
C ALA A 169 -25.04 -15.87 14.60
N TYR A 170 -25.25 -17.18 14.85
CA TYR A 170 -24.19 -18.12 15.16
C TYR A 170 -23.16 -18.23 14.00
N LYS A 171 -23.65 -18.38 12.76
CA LYS A 171 -22.75 -18.43 11.58
C LYS A 171 -21.88 -17.16 11.46
N ALA A 172 -22.46 -15.99 11.70
CA ALA A 172 -21.74 -14.73 11.69
C ALA A 172 -20.71 -14.65 12.83
N ALA A 173 -21.09 -15.06 14.05
CA ALA A 173 -20.22 -15.12 15.21
C ALA A 173 -19.05 -16.08 15.01
N PHE A 174 -19.30 -17.27 14.47
CA PHE A 174 -18.27 -18.27 14.16
C PHE A 174 -17.30 -17.80 13.06
N GLN A 175 -17.80 -17.10 12.04
CA GLN A 175 -16.95 -16.50 11.00
C GLN A 175 -16.04 -15.37 11.53
N ALA A 176 -16.50 -14.64 12.55
CA ALA A 176 -15.76 -13.51 13.12
C ALA A 176 -14.72 -13.97 14.17
N HIS A 177 -15.04 -14.99 14.98
CA HIS A 177 -14.27 -15.36 16.17
C HIS A 177 -13.72 -16.80 16.16
N GLY A 178 -14.08 -17.61 15.16
CA GLY A 178 -13.71 -19.02 15.10
C GLY A 178 -14.43 -19.87 16.17
N ALA A 179 -13.82 -21.01 16.52
CA ALA A 179 -14.32 -21.87 17.60
C ALA A 179 -14.07 -21.16 18.95
N ASN A 180 -15.16 -20.78 19.62
CA ASN A 180 -15.14 -20.08 20.90
C ASN A 180 -16.18 -20.69 21.86
N GLU A 181 -15.74 -21.04 23.06
CA GLU A 181 -16.57 -21.72 24.06
C GLU A 181 -17.80 -20.90 24.46
N GLN A 182 -17.71 -19.59 24.55
CA GLN A 182 -18.83 -18.71 24.88
C GLN A 182 -19.88 -18.67 23.77
N ILE A 183 -19.49 -18.72 22.51
CA ILE A 183 -20.38 -18.76 21.35
C ILE A 183 -21.12 -20.10 21.31
N GLU A 184 -20.43 -21.22 21.55
CA GLU A 184 -21.02 -22.54 21.58
C GLU A 184 -22.03 -22.66 22.73
N SER A 185 -21.64 -22.24 23.91
CA SER A 185 -22.51 -22.22 25.10
C SER A 185 -23.77 -21.36 24.89
N MET A 186 -23.62 -20.17 24.32
CA MET A 186 -24.74 -19.28 23.99
C MET A 186 -25.69 -19.90 22.95
N LYS A 187 -25.15 -20.55 21.92
CA LYS A 187 -25.94 -21.27 20.92
C LYS A 187 -26.83 -22.36 21.57
N ASP A 188 -26.21 -23.17 22.43
CA ASP A 188 -26.95 -24.29 23.07
C ASP A 188 -28.00 -23.79 24.06
N ALA A 189 -27.69 -22.74 24.83
CA ALA A 189 -28.66 -22.10 25.73
C ALA A 189 -29.85 -21.50 24.96
N MET A 190 -29.60 -20.76 23.89
CA MET A 190 -30.65 -20.14 23.08
C MET A 190 -31.48 -21.17 22.30
N LYS A 191 -30.83 -22.26 21.84
CA LYS A 191 -31.55 -23.37 21.22
C LYS A 191 -32.54 -24.02 22.18
N ALA A 192 -32.13 -24.31 23.41
CA ALA A 192 -33.02 -24.85 24.44
C ALA A 192 -34.20 -23.92 24.71
N LYS A 193 -33.93 -22.61 24.93
CA LYS A 193 -34.97 -21.60 25.17
C LYS A 193 -36.00 -21.50 24.05
N LEU A 194 -35.57 -21.55 22.79
CA LEU A 194 -36.45 -21.46 21.61
C LEU A 194 -37.25 -22.75 21.35
N MET A 195 -36.82 -23.89 21.93
CA MET A 195 -37.55 -25.15 21.86
C MET A 195 -38.62 -25.27 22.94
N GLU A 196 -38.45 -24.61 24.10
CA GLU A 196 -39.42 -24.60 25.21
C GLU A 196 -40.63 -23.68 24.95
N VAL A 197 -40.51 -22.71 24.04
CA VAL A 197 -41.58 -21.74 23.73
C VAL A 197 -42.54 -22.26 22.65
N LYS A 198 -42.49 -23.51 22.26
CA LYS A 198 -43.44 -24.21 21.41
C LYS A 198 -44.34 -25.10 22.22
#